data_63e9502fb95f5cb578fd915ea56c3073
#
_entry.id   63e9502fb95f5cb578fd915ea56c3073
#
_cell.length_a   1.000
_cell.length_b   1.000
_cell.length_c   1.000
_cell.angle_alpha   90.00
_cell.angle_beta   90.00
_cell.angle_gamma   90.00
#
_symmetry.space_group_name_H-M   'P 1'
#
loop_
_entity.id
_entity.type
_entity.pdbx_description
1 polymer ?
#
loop_
_entity_poly.entity_id
_entity_poly.type
_entity_poly.pdbx_seq_one_letter_code
_entity_poly.pdbx_strand_id
1 'polypeptide(L)'
;MKFLIAGAGAIGAYIGARMAHAGFDVTLFARGPHLRAMQEHGVQVKTVDEDFIARPTIVGSLEEAGQFDVVFLGVKAHSLPQLVPQLKPLLRPETTVVSTQNGIPWWYFQGFGGEWEGLRLERVDPGGVISSAIESRSVVGSIVYFSTEITSPGVIQHIEGNRISLGEPDGSRSERCRRIAEALVASGLRCPVTTRIRHEIWVKVLGNASLNPVSALTRATLAQMLRDPGVSSVIRSIMQEVEALSHKLGMELAVSIDQRIAGAEKVGEHRTSMLQDLEAGRPMELDALVGAVVELGERVGLAMPYTRTVYDCTKLLAQVASLHPRK
;
A
#
# COMPACT_ATOMS: atom_id res chain seq x y z
N MET A 1 -15.94 18.04 -3.14
CA MET A 1 -14.62 17.72 -2.55
C MET A 1 -13.59 17.79 -3.67
N LYS A 2 -12.47 18.43 -3.39
CA LYS A 2 -11.29 18.44 -4.26
C LYS A 2 -10.30 17.38 -3.78
N PHE A 3 -9.81 16.58 -4.71
CA PHE A 3 -8.94 15.45 -4.42
C PHE A 3 -7.54 15.66 -4.99
N LEU A 4 -6.51 15.39 -4.20
CA LEU A 4 -5.14 15.24 -4.67
C LEU A 4 -4.73 13.78 -4.59
N ILE A 5 -4.20 13.25 -5.66
CA ILE A 5 -3.46 12.00 -5.65
C ILE A 5 -1.97 12.34 -5.61
N ALA A 6 -1.39 12.29 -4.44
CA ALA A 6 0.03 12.57 -4.22
C ALA A 6 0.87 11.36 -4.61
N GLY A 7 1.16 11.26 -5.89
CA GLY A 7 1.85 10.15 -6.53
C GLY A 7 0.94 9.35 -7.46
N ALA A 8 0.97 9.72 -8.74
CA ALA A 8 0.24 9.01 -9.79
C ALA A 8 1.03 7.79 -10.29
N GLY A 9 1.42 6.89 -9.38
CA GLY A 9 1.87 5.52 -9.70
C GLY A 9 0.69 4.67 -10.20
N ALA A 10 0.88 3.35 -10.38
CA ALA A 10 -0.16 2.48 -10.91
C ALA A 10 -1.48 2.56 -10.11
N ILE A 11 -1.41 2.44 -8.78
CA ILE A 11 -2.59 2.52 -7.89
C ILE A 11 -3.17 3.94 -7.86
N GLY A 12 -2.32 4.95 -7.64
CA GLY A 12 -2.77 6.34 -7.53
C GLY A 12 -3.38 6.85 -8.83
N ALA A 13 -2.73 6.61 -9.97
CA ALA A 13 -3.25 7.01 -11.27
C ALA A 13 -4.59 6.30 -11.60
N TYR A 14 -4.72 5.03 -11.23
CA TYR A 14 -5.99 4.30 -11.42
C TYR A 14 -7.12 4.91 -10.60
N ILE A 15 -6.91 5.13 -9.29
CA ILE A 15 -7.92 5.77 -8.42
C ILE A 15 -8.30 7.14 -8.98
N GLY A 16 -7.29 7.98 -9.26
CA GLY A 16 -7.53 9.34 -9.73
C GLY A 16 -8.20 9.39 -11.10
N ALA A 17 -7.84 8.50 -12.03
CA ALA A 17 -8.49 8.40 -13.34
C ALA A 17 -9.96 7.97 -13.22
N ARG A 18 -10.26 6.95 -12.40
CA ARG A 18 -11.64 6.53 -12.13
C ARG A 18 -12.48 7.68 -11.57
N MET A 19 -11.95 8.39 -10.57
CA MET A 19 -12.64 9.53 -9.95
C MET A 19 -12.85 10.69 -10.93
N ALA A 20 -11.83 11.03 -11.73
CA ALA A 20 -11.95 12.08 -12.74
C ALA A 20 -12.93 11.70 -13.85
N HIS A 21 -12.94 10.43 -14.28
CA HIS A 21 -13.90 9.91 -15.25
C HIS A 21 -15.35 9.99 -14.75
N ALA A 22 -15.54 9.82 -13.43
CA ALA A 22 -16.83 10.00 -12.76
C ALA A 22 -17.20 11.47 -12.49
N GLY A 23 -16.38 12.44 -12.95
CA GLY A 23 -16.68 13.87 -12.85
C GLY A 23 -16.22 14.54 -11.55
N PHE A 24 -15.40 13.90 -10.73
CA PHE A 24 -14.83 14.55 -9.53
C PHE A 24 -13.65 15.47 -9.90
N ASP A 25 -13.46 16.53 -9.10
CA ASP A 25 -12.32 17.46 -9.19
C ASP A 25 -11.07 16.78 -8.62
N VAL A 26 -10.21 16.28 -9.51
CA VAL A 26 -9.03 15.49 -9.18
C VAL A 26 -7.78 16.13 -9.75
N THR A 27 -6.75 16.27 -8.92
CA THR A 27 -5.39 16.63 -9.33
C THR A 27 -4.47 15.44 -9.09
N LEU A 28 -3.67 15.09 -10.10
CA LEU A 28 -2.63 14.06 -10.01
C LEU A 28 -1.26 14.72 -9.92
N PHE A 29 -0.47 14.34 -8.93
CA PHE A 29 0.96 14.67 -8.88
C PHE A 29 1.77 13.52 -9.45
N ALA A 30 2.56 13.80 -10.49
CA ALA A 30 3.39 12.83 -11.18
C ALA A 30 4.76 13.41 -11.54
N ARG A 31 5.67 12.57 -12.03
CA ARG A 31 7.03 12.97 -12.43
C ARG A 31 7.46 12.29 -13.74
N GLY A 32 8.48 12.85 -14.37
CA GLY A 32 9.19 12.26 -15.49
C GLY A 32 8.34 11.96 -16.74
N PRO A 33 8.64 10.86 -17.46
CA PRO A 33 7.92 10.50 -18.68
C PRO A 33 6.43 10.26 -18.46
N HIS A 34 6.06 9.70 -17.29
CA HIS A 34 4.66 9.43 -16.94
C HIS A 34 3.85 10.73 -16.83
N LEU A 35 4.42 11.77 -16.18
CA LEU A 35 3.82 13.12 -16.11
C LEU A 35 3.53 13.67 -17.51
N ARG A 36 4.56 13.71 -18.37
CA ARG A 36 4.43 14.28 -19.72
C ARG A 36 3.37 13.58 -20.56
N ALA A 37 3.39 12.25 -20.55
CA ALA A 37 2.41 11.47 -21.30
C ALA A 37 0.96 11.69 -20.81
N MET A 38 0.76 11.79 -19.50
CA MET A 38 -0.56 12.05 -18.95
C MET A 38 -1.04 13.48 -19.22
N GLN A 39 -0.13 14.47 -19.22
CA GLN A 39 -0.48 15.86 -19.59
C GLN A 39 -0.89 15.97 -21.05
N GLU A 40 -0.22 15.27 -21.95
CA GLU A 40 -0.47 15.31 -23.39
C GLU A 40 -1.71 14.49 -23.79
N HIS A 41 -1.79 13.25 -23.29
CA HIS A 41 -2.78 12.29 -23.77
C HIS A 41 -3.90 11.97 -22.76
N GLY A 42 -3.80 12.49 -21.52
CA GLY A 42 -4.63 12.05 -20.38
C GLY A 42 -4.14 10.74 -19.80
N VAL A 43 -4.84 10.26 -18.77
CA VAL A 43 -4.59 8.96 -18.17
C VAL A 43 -5.39 7.92 -18.93
N GLN A 44 -4.72 7.04 -19.65
CA GLN A 44 -5.35 5.93 -20.34
C GLN A 44 -5.50 4.75 -19.37
N VAL A 45 -6.70 4.29 -19.14
CA VAL A 45 -6.99 3.15 -18.29
C VAL A 45 -7.53 2.02 -19.15
N LYS A 46 -6.89 0.86 -19.05
CA LYS A 46 -7.30 -0.37 -19.69
C LYS A 46 -7.82 -1.35 -18.65
N THR A 47 -9.03 -1.85 -18.85
CA THR A 47 -9.64 -2.84 -17.98
C THR A 47 -10.18 -4.02 -18.81
N VAL A 48 -10.68 -5.05 -18.14
CA VAL A 48 -11.33 -6.19 -18.82
C VAL A 48 -12.67 -5.76 -19.44
N ASP A 49 -13.37 -4.83 -18.76
CA ASP A 49 -14.74 -4.46 -19.11
C ASP A 49 -14.80 -3.26 -20.07
N GLU A 50 -13.89 -2.28 -19.89
CA GLU A 50 -13.86 -1.03 -20.68
C GLU A 50 -12.48 -0.40 -20.69
N ASP A 51 -12.15 0.28 -21.79
CA ASP A 51 -11.00 1.18 -21.88
C ASP A 51 -11.52 2.63 -21.90
N PHE A 52 -10.87 3.51 -21.10
CA PHE A 52 -11.23 4.92 -21.09
C PHE A 52 -10.02 5.84 -20.93
N ILE A 53 -10.22 7.13 -21.26
CA ILE A 53 -9.23 8.17 -21.02
C ILE A 53 -9.82 9.21 -20.07
N ALA A 54 -9.17 9.42 -18.94
CA ALA A 54 -9.50 10.49 -18.02
C ALA A 54 -8.56 11.68 -18.19
N ARG A 55 -9.07 12.89 -17.99
CA ARG A 55 -8.29 14.13 -18.10
C ARG A 55 -8.37 14.96 -16.81
N PRO A 56 -7.83 14.45 -15.68
CA PRO A 56 -7.70 15.25 -14.47
C PRO A 56 -6.69 16.38 -14.66
N THR A 57 -6.64 17.31 -13.72
CA THR A 57 -5.50 18.24 -13.62
C THR A 57 -4.24 17.44 -13.26
N ILE A 58 -3.13 17.68 -13.98
CA ILE A 58 -1.88 16.92 -13.77
C ILE A 58 -0.74 17.91 -13.56
N VAL A 59 -0.10 17.82 -12.38
CA VAL A 59 0.97 18.72 -11.95
C VAL A 59 2.30 17.99 -11.76
N GLY A 60 3.39 18.68 -12.05
CA GLY A 60 4.77 18.21 -11.83
C GLY A 60 5.37 18.71 -10.53
N SER A 61 4.78 19.75 -9.93
CA SER A 61 5.14 20.31 -8.62
C SER A 61 3.90 20.39 -7.72
N LEU A 62 4.08 20.09 -6.44
CA LEU A 62 3.03 20.25 -5.44
C LEU A 62 2.77 21.71 -5.08
N GLU A 63 3.76 22.60 -5.30
CA GLU A 63 3.60 24.04 -5.08
C GLU A 63 2.52 24.66 -5.99
N GLU A 64 2.30 24.04 -7.17
CA GLU A 64 1.30 24.47 -8.16
C GLU A 64 -0.08 23.86 -7.91
N ALA A 65 -0.19 22.90 -6.97
CA ALA A 65 -1.37 22.05 -6.85
C ALA A 65 -2.56 22.70 -6.13
N GLY A 66 -2.33 23.70 -5.27
CA GLY A 66 -3.39 24.38 -4.51
C GLY A 66 -3.80 23.64 -3.25
N GLN A 67 -5.05 23.85 -2.81
CA GLN A 67 -5.60 23.27 -1.56
C GLN A 67 -6.62 22.18 -1.86
N PHE A 68 -6.67 21.14 -1.02
CA PHE A 68 -7.51 19.98 -1.20
C PHE A 68 -8.27 19.60 0.07
N ASP A 69 -9.44 19.00 -0.12
CA ASP A 69 -10.21 18.41 0.98
C ASP A 69 -9.67 17.03 1.33
N VAL A 70 -9.21 16.29 0.33
CA VAL A 70 -8.72 14.91 0.49
C VAL A 70 -7.42 14.72 -0.30
N VAL A 71 -6.41 14.15 0.37
CA VAL A 71 -5.12 13.79 -0.22
C VAL A 71 -4.94 12.27 -0.13
N PHE A 72 -4.88 11.58 -1.25
CA PHE A 72 -4.47 10.17 -1.31
C PHE A 72 -2.94 10.10 -1.45
N LEU A 73 -2.30 9.37 -0.55
CA LEU A 73 -0.87 9.07 -0.65
C LEU A 73 -0.66 7.89 -1.61
N GLY A 74 -0.49 8.18 -2.90
CA GLY A 74 -0.39 7.17 -3.97
C GLY A 74 1.03 6.71 -4.29
N VAL A 75 2.04 7.12 -3.51
CA VAL A 75 3.42 6.64 -3.63
C VAL A 75 3.66 5.40 -2.78
N LYS A 76 4.71 4.64 -3.08
CA LYS A 76 5.17 3.55 -2.23
C LYS A 76 5.70 4.05 -0.89
N ALA A 77 5.65 3.20 0.14
CA ALA A 77 6.01 3.57 1.51
C ALA A 77 7.39 4.21 1.64
N HIS A 78 8.41 3.67 0.96
CA HIS A 78 9.78 4.20 0.98
C HIS A 78 9.92 5.61 0.36
N SER A 79 8.94 6.08 -0.38
CA SER A 79 8.94 7.42 -0.98
C SER A 79 8.24 8.47 -0.11
N LEU A 80 7.50 8.07 0.92
CA LEU A 80 6.78 8.98 1.81
C LEU A 80 7.69 9.99 2.52
N PRO A 81 8.85 9.61 3.09
CA PRO A 81 9.73 10.56 3.79
C PRO A 81 10.21 11.72 2.92
N GLN A 82 10.31 11.51 1.60
CA GLN A 82 10.69 12.55 0.64
C GLN A 82 9.50 13.37 0.15
N LEU A 83 8.31 12.77 0.08
CA LEU A 83 7.09 13.41 -0.41
C LEU A 83 6.44 14.28 0.64
N VAL A 84 6.32 13.78 1.87
CA VAL A 84 5.50 14.39 2.93
C VAL A 84 5.94 15.81 3.30
N PRO A 85 7.22 16.16 3.38
CA PRO A 85 7.64 17.55 3.58
C PRO A 85 7.12 18.51 2.52
N GLN A 86 6.96 18.07 1.26
CA GLN A 86 6.41 18.85 0.16
C GLN A 86 4.88 18.97 0.25
N LEU A 87 4.20 18.00 0.87
CA LEU A 87 2.75 18.04 1.10
C LEU A 87 2.36 18.95 2.27
N LYS A 88 3.22 19.07 3.27
CA LYS A 88 2.92 19.78 4.52
C LYS A 88 2.30 21.18 4.30
N PRO A 89 2.78 22.03 3.37
CA PRO A 89 2.19 23.34 3.10
C PRO A 89 0.76 23.29 2.53
N LEU A 90 0.36 22.16 1.95
CA LEU A 90 -0.97 21.96 1.33
C LEU A 90 -1.99 21.39 2.32
N LEU A 91 -1.52 20.87 3.46
CA LEU A 91 -2.38 20.23 4.45
C LEU A 91 -2.96 21.30 5.39
N ARG A 92 -4.28 21.39 5.40
CA ARG A 92 -5.05 22.21 6.36
C ARG A 92 -5.56 21.32 7.50
N PRO A 93 -6.01 21.89 8.62
CA PRO A 93 -6.60 21.11 9.72
C PRO A 93 -7.77 20.22 9.29
N GLU A 94 -8.51 20.62 8.25
CA GLU A 94 -9.67 19.91 7.70
C GLU A 94 -9.31 18.92 6.59
N THR A 95 -8.07 18.96 6.07
CA THR A 95 -7.64 18.07 5.01
C THR A 95 -7.56 16.64 5.52
N THR A 96 -8.24 15.72 4.85
CA THR A 96 -8.15 14.29 5.13
C THR A 96 -7.04 13.65 4.29
N VAL A 97 -6.17 12.88 4.93
CA VAL A 97 -5.09 12.14 4.27
C VAL A 97 -5.44 10.65 4.25
N VAL A 98 -5.60 10.09 3.06
CA VAL A 98 -5.87 8.66 2.86
C VAL A 98 -4.56 7.93 2.57
N SER A 99 -4.16 7.04 3.47
CA SER A 99 -2.93 6.26 3.36
C SER A 99 -3.21 4.97 2.58
N THR A 100 -2.60 4.79 1.41
CA THR A 100 -2.82 3.62 0.52
C THR A 100 -1.66 2.63 0.50
N GLN A 101 -0.65 2.81 1.33
CA GLN A 101 0.55 1.98 1.38
C GLN A 101 0.23 0.57 1.89
N ASN A 102 0.96 -0.40 1.36
CA ASN A 102 0.98 -1.76 1.88
C ASN A 102 1.83 -1.85 3.15
N GLY A 103 1.60 -2.88 3.96
CA GLY A 103 2.35 -3.14 5.19
C GLY A 103 1.76 -2.46 6.42
N ILE A 104 2.56 -2.33 7.47
CA ILE A 104 2.16 -1.62 8.69
C ILE A 104 2.37 -0.12 8.41
N PRO A 105 1.31 0.70 8.43
CA PRO A 105 1.45 2.12 8.12
C PRO A 105 2.07 2.89 9.29
N TRP A 106 2.72 4.00 9.00
CA TRP A 106 3.37 4.88 9.96
C TRP A 106 2.46 5.37 11.10
N TRP A 107 1.16 5.50 10.86
CA TRP A 107 0.15 5.94 11.83
C TRP A 107 -0.42 4.81 12.70
N TYR A 108 0.00 3.56 12.48
CA TYR A 108 -0.65 2.36 13.04
C TYR A 108 -0.83 2.42 14.57
N PHE A 109 0.16 2.93 15.29
CA PHE A 109 0.15 3.00 16.75
C PHE A 109 -0.30 4.35 17.31
N GLN A 110 -0.70 5.29 16.47
CA GLN A 110 -1.23 6.58 16.92
C GLN A 110 -2.72 6.44 17.23
N GLY A 111 -3.15 6.80 18.45
CA GLY A 111 -4.48 6.52 18.95
C GLY A 111 -4.76 5.01 19.10
N PHE A 112 -3.73 4.22 19.35
CA PHE A 112 -3.84 2.76 19.55
C PHE A 112 -4.30 2.43 20.97
N GLY A 113 -3.85 3.21 21.94
CA GLY A 113 -4.08 3.01 23.38
C GLY A 113 -3.14 1.98 24.00
N GLY A 114 -3.15 1.93 25.35
CA GLY A 114 -2.34 0.98 26.11
C GLY A 114 -0.84 1.21 25.99
N GLU A 115 -0.06 0.15 26.18
CA GLU A 115 1.41 0.22 26.20
C GLU A 115 2.06 0.52 24.85
N TRP A 116 1.32 0.35 23.75
CA TRP A 116 1.83 0.57 22.38
C TRP A 116 1.45 1.94 21.82
N GLU A 117 0.77 2.79 22.59
CA GLU A 117 0.38 4.13 22.15
C GLU A 117 1.58 4.94 21.68
N GLY A 118 1.48 5.47 20.46
CA GLY A 118 2.52 6.32 19.89
C GLY A 118 3.83 5.59 19.51
N LEU A 119 3.85 4.25 19.53
CA LEU A 119 5.02 3.49 19.08
C LEU A 119 5.35 3.85 17.63
N ARG A 120 6.58 4.29 17.38
CA ARG A 120 7.09 4.58 16.04
C ARG A 120 8.00 3.47 15.57
N LEU A 121 7.75 3.01 14.35
CA LEU A 121 8.62 2.04 13.67
C LEU A 121 9.54 2.79 12.69
N GLU A 122 10.83 2.68 12.90
CA GLU A 122 11.85 3.36 12.07
C GLU A 122 11.84 2.88 10.62
N ARG A 123 11.39 1.64 10.37
CA ARG A 123 11.28 1.07 9.01
C ARG A 123 10.22 1.74 8.15
N VAL A 124 9.22 2.37 8.75
CA VAL A 124 8.12 3.02 8.02
C VAL A 124 8.04 4.53 8.22
N ASP A 125 8.62 5.03 9.32
CA ASP A 125 8.71 6.47 9.60
C ASP A 125 10.08 6.83 10.16
N PRO A 126 11.14 6.76 9.33
CA PRO A 126 12.51 7.03 9.77
C PRO A 126 12.64 8.44 10.31
N GLY A 127 13.12 8.54 11.55
CA GLY A 127 13.28 9.81 12.27
C GLY A 127 11.97 10.55 12.55
N GLY A 128 10.79 9.94 12.36
CA GLY A 128 9.50 10.58 12.58
C GLY A 128 9.13 11.65 11.56
N VAL A 129 9.70 11.61 10.36
CA VAL A 129 9.49 12.64 9.33
C VAL A 129 8.02 12.69 8.88
N ILE A 130 7.37 11.54 8.75
CA ILE A 130 5.99 11.47 8.28
C ILE A 130 5.03 11.91 9.39
N SER A 131 5.17 11.34 10.58
CA SER A 131 4.32 11.66 11.74
C SER A 131 4.46 13.11 12.22
N SER A 132 5.61 13.75 12.00
CA SER A 132 5.82 15.17 12.30
C SER A 132 5.12 16.12 11.32
N ALA A 133 4.78 15.65 10.14
CA ALA A 133 4.18 16.48 9.09
C ALA A 133 2.69 16.18 8.88
N ILE A 134 2.22 14.96 9.13
CA ILE A 134 0.81 14.55 9.01
C ILE A 134 0.29 14.15 10.40
N GLU A 135 -0.60 14.95 10.94
CA GLU A 135 -1.24 14.64 12.21
C GLU A 135 -2.15 13.42 12.08
N SER A 136 -2.13 12.51 13.06
CA SER A 136 -2.93 11.27 13.04
C SER A 136 -4.43 11.52 12.88
N ARG A 137 -4.94 12.60 13.46
CA ARG A 137 -6.36 12.99 13.33
C ARG A 137 -6.79 13.29 11.88
N SER A 138 -5.85 13.62 11.01
CA SER A 138 -6.11 13.85 9.58
C SER A 138 -6.16 12.55 8.76
N VAL A 139 -5.73 11.44 9.34
CA VAL A 139 -5.56 10.18 8.61
C VAL A 139 -6.85 9.38 8.56
N VAL A 140 -7.16 8.87 7.37
CA VAL A 140 -8.07 7.74 7.14
C VAL A 140 -7.24 6.58 6.61
N GLY A 141 -7.31 5.44 7.28
CA GLY A 141 -6.66 4.22 6.83
C GLY A 141 -7.36 3.64 5.61
N SER A 142 -6.59 3.04 4.70
CA SER A 142 -7.16 2.30 3.60
C SER A 142 -6.41 1.00 3.31
N ILE A 143 -7.11 0.07 2.68
CA ILE A 143 -6.52 -1.18 2.20
C ILE A 143 -6.99 -1.41 0.78
N VAL A 144 -6.05 -1.39 -0.14
CA VAL A 144 -6.29 -1.62 -1.58
C VAL A 144 -6.26 -3.12 -1.87
N TYR A 145 -7.31 -3.63 -2.51
CA TYR A 145 -7.45 -5.03 -2.93
C TYR A 145 -7.70 -5.15 -4.44
N PHE A 146 -7.05 -4.31 -5.19
CA PHE A 146 -6.97 -4.41 -6.65
C PHE A 146 -5.50 -4.30 -7.08
N SER A 147 -5.20 -4.82 -8.25
CA SER A 147 -3.88 -4.80 -8.85
C SER A 147 -3.91 -4.01 -10.15
N THR A 148 -2.93 -3.14 -10.32
CA THR A 148 -2.73 -2.32 -11.52
C THR A 148 -1.25 -2.22 -11.85
N GLU A 149 -0.93 -2.03 -13.11
CA GLU A 149 0.44 -1.77 -13.56
C GLU A 149 0.50 -0.63 -14.57
N ILE A 150 1.66 0.00 -14.66
CA ILE A 150 1.98 0.98 -15.71
C ILE A 150 2.62 0.19 -16.85
N THR A 151 1.90 0.00 -17.95
CA THR A 151 2.40 -0.72 -19.13
C THR A 151 3.24 0.18 -20.04
N SER A 152 2.95 1.47 -20.04
CA SER A 152 3.76 2.51 -20.68
C SER A 152 3.44 3.87 -20.03
N PRO A 153 4.26 4.92 -20.22
CA PRO A 153 3.96 6.23 -19.69
C PRO A 153 2.54 6.70 -20.03
N GLY A 154 1.76 7.05 -19.02
CA GLY A 154 0.35 7.48 -19.16
C GLY A 154 -0.68 6.36 -19.29
N VAL A 155 -0.28 5.09 -19.38
CA VAL A 155 -1.17 3.94 -19.57
C VAL A 155 -1.19 3.04 -18.34
N ILE A 156 -2.35 2.88 -17.74
CA ILE A 156 -2.61 2.04 -16.57
C ILE A 156 -3.42 0.82 -17.00
N GLN A 157 -2.86 -0.36 -16.81
CA GLN A 157 -3.57 -1.62 -16.97
C GLN A 157 -4.14 -2.06 -15.62
N HIS A 158 -5.44 -2.22 -15.52
CA HIS A 158 -6.09 -2.89 -14.40
C HIS A 158 -6.00 -4.40 -14.60
N ILE A 159 -5.51 -5.11 -13.58
CA ILE A 159 -5.27 -6.54 -13.65
C ILE A 159 -6.42 -7.31 -13.00
N GLU A 160 -6.72 -6.99 -11.72
CA GLU A 160 -7.74 -7.70 -10.97
C GLU A 160 -8.25 -6.91 -9.77
N GLY A 161 -9.44 -7.26 -9.29
CA GLY A 161 -10.05 -6.68 -8.08
C GLY A 161 -10.56 -5.27 -8.31
N ASN A 162 -11.39 -4.77 -7.39
CA ASN A 162 -11.91 -3.40 -7.45
C ASN A 162 -12.21 -2.82 -6.07
N ARG A 163 -11.72 -3.49 -4.98
CA ARG A 163 -12.06 -3.10 -3.61
C ARG A 163 -10.96 -2.24 -2.99
N ILE A 164 -11.36 -1.17 -2.33
CA ILE A 164 -10.56 -0.38 -1.41
C ILE A 164 -11.37 -0.18 -0.12
N SER A 165 -10.95 -0.79 1.00
CA SER A 165 -11.58 -0.57 2.30
C SER A 165 -11.08 0.73 2.91
N LEU A 166 -11.95 1.49 3.57
CA LEU A 166 -11.59 2.68 4.35
C LEU A 166 -11.98 2.49 5.82
N GLY A 167 -11.27 3.14 6.72
CA GLY A 167 -11.62 3.16 8.13
C GLY A 167 -10.84 4.19 8.92
N GLU A 168 -11.48 4.73 9.96
CA GLU A 168 -10.79 5.60 10.92
C GLU A 168 -9.80 4.77 11.76
N PRO A 169 -8.61 5.31 12.08
CA PRO A 169 -7.65 4.62 12.93
C PRO A 169 -8.21 4.21 14.29
N ASP A 170 -9.10 5.02 14.87
CA ASP A 170 -9.75 4.75 16.16
C ASP A 170 -10.97 3.81 16.08
N GLY A 171 -11.34 3.37 14.87
CA GLY A 171 -12.50 2.51 14.64
C GLY A 171 -13.84 3.24 14.67
N SER A 172 -13.86 4.55 14.79
CA SER A 172 -15.09 5.36 14.73
C SER A 172 -15.71 5.34 13.32
N ARG A 173 -16.97 5.74 13.24
CA ARG A 173 -17.68 6.00 11.99
C ARG A 173 -17.75 7.49 11.76
N SER A 174 -16.99 8.02 10.81
CA SER A 174 -16.95 9.43 10.51
C SER A 174 -17.66 9.78 9.21
N GLU A 175 -18.17 11.00 9.16
CA GLU A 175 -18.78 11.54 7.95
C GLU A 175 -17.76 11.70 6.81
N ARG A 176 -16.51 12.07 7.11
CA ARG A 176 -15.46 12.19 6.11
C ARG A 176 -15.16 10.85 5.43
N CYS A 177 -15.06 9.78 6.22
CA CYS A 177 -14.83 8.43 5.70
C CYS A 177 -15.99 7.98 4.80
N ARG A 178 -17.25 8.23 5.21
CA ARG A 178 -18.45 7.95 4.41
C ARG A 178 -18.44 8.69 3.07
N ARG A 179 -18.19 10.01 3.09
CA ARG A 179 -18.18 10.84 1.87
C ARG A 179 -17.08 10.45 0.90
N ILE A 180 -15.89 10.07 1.39
CA ILE A 180 -14.80 9.57 0.54
C ILE A 180 -15.19 8.22 -0.07
N ALA A 181 -15.79 7.32 0.73
CA ALA A 181 -16.25 6.02 0.24
C ALA A 181 -17.34 6.18 -0.85
N GLU A 182 -18.28 7.09 -0.68
CA GLU A 182 -19.31 7.38 -1.68
C GLU A 182 -18.70 7.88 -3.01
N ALA A 183 -17.69 8.76 -2.94
CA ALA A 183 -16.98 9.24 -4.13
C ALA A 183 -16.27 8.08 -4.86
N LEU A 184 -15.61 7.19 -4.11
CA LEU A 184 -14.96 6.01 -4.69
C LEU A 184 -15.97 5.02 -5.30
N VAL A 185 -17.13 4.81 -4.64
CA VAL A 185 -18.20 3.97 -5.16
C VAL A 185 -18.81 4.56 -6.43
N ALA A 186 -19.07 5.86 -6.46
CA ALA A 186 -19.53 6.56 -7.66
C ALA A 186 -18.52 6.48 -8.82
N SER A 187 -17.24 6.23 -8.51
CA SER A 187 -16.16 6.04 -9.48
C SER A 187 -15.98 4.57 -9.91
N GLY A 188 -16.90 3.66 -9.54
CA GLY A 188 -16.91 2.25 -9.93
C GLY A 188 -16.05 1.33 -9.03
N LEU A 189 -15.57 1.82 -7.89
CA LEU A 189 -14.84 1.00 -6.93
C LEU A 189 -15.77 0.47 -5.83
N ARG A 190 -15.48 -0.71 -5.30
CA ARG A 190 -16.13 -1.19 -4.07
C ARG A 190 -15.38 -0.59 -2.87
N CYS A 191 -16.07 0.23 -2.09
CA CYS A 191 -15.45 0.90 -0.95
C CYS A 191 -16.22 0.68 0.35
N PRO A 192 -16.06 -0.49 1.02
CA PRO A 192 -16.62 -0.69 2.34
C PRO A 192 -15.90 0.19 3.37
N VAL A 193 -16.68 0.77 4.29
CA VAL A 193 -16.17 1.46 5.48
C VAL A 193 -16.17 0.49 6.64
N THR A 194 -15.00 0.28 7.24
CA THR A 194 -14.80 -0.66 8.35
C THR A 194 -14.46 0.09 9.64
N THR A 195 -14.93 -0.41 10.77
CA THR A 195 -14.51 0.01 12.11
C THR A 195 -13.30 -0.78 12.63
N ARG A 196 -12.78 -1.69 11.83
CA ARG A 196 -11.68 -2.60 12.20
C ARG A 196 -10.52 -2.52 11.21
N ILE A 197 -10.16 -1.31 10.77
CA ILE A 197 -9.12 -1.12 9.74
C ILE A 197 -7.78 -1.74 10.13
N ARG A 198 -7.39 -1.67 11.42
CA ARG A 198 -6.15 -2.27 11.92
C ARG A 198 -6.15 -3.79 11.80
N HIS A 199 -7.29 -4.45 12.04
CA HIS A 199 -7.42 -5.91 11.85
C HIS A 199 -7.30 -6.29 10.37
N GLU A 200 -7.92 -5.51 9.48
CA GLU A 200 -7.81 -5.75 8.02
C GLU A 200 -6.37 -5.55 7.51
N ILE A 201 -5.62 -4.62 8.11
CA ILE A 201 -4.18 -4.45 7.84
C ILE A 201 -3.45 -5.75 8.14
N TRP A 202 -3.66 -6.36 9.31
CA TRP A 202 -3.00 -7.61 9.68
C TRP A 202 -3.36 -8.78 8.77
N VAL A 203 -4.60 -8.89 8.32
CA VAL A 203 -5.02 -9.91 7.35
C VAL A 203 -4.22 -9.77 6.05
N LYS A 204 -3.97 -8.53 5.61
CA LYS A 204 -3.16 -8.28 4.41
C LYS A 204 -1.67 -8.50 4.67
N VAL A 205 -1.16 -8.06 5.82
CA VAL A 205 0.23 -8.25 6.25
C VAL A 205 0.57 -9.73 6.36
N LEU A 206 -0.33 -10.56 6.90
CA LEU A 206 -0.15 -12.02 6.98
C LEU A 206 0.25 -12.63 5.63
N GLY A 207 -0.43 -12.24 4.56
CA GLY A 207 -0.08 -12.71 3.21
C GLY A 207 1.15 -12.03 2.63
N ASN A 208 1.23 -10.70 2.73
CA ASN A 208 2.30 -9.96 2.07
C ASN A 208 3.67 -10.20 2.72
N ALA A 209 3.75 -10.26 4.05
CA ALA A 209 5.02 -10.49 4.75
C ALA A 209 5.56 -11.91 4.54
N SER A 210 4.69 -12.88 4.26
CA SER A 210 5.09 -14.28 4.06
C SER A 210 5.31 -14.64 2.59
N LEU A 211 4.43 -14.20 1.68
CA LEU A 211 4.45 -14.60 0.28
C LEU A 211 5.39 -13.73 -0.57
N ASN A 212 5.36 -12.40 -0.37
CA ASN A 212 6.06 -11.50 -1.27
C ASN A 212 7.60 -11.64 -1.24
N PRO A 213 8.26 -11.69 -0.07
CA PRO A 213 9.72 -11.83 -0.03
C PRO A 213 10.17 -13.20 -0.53
N VAL A 214 9.43 -14.28 -0.23
CA VAL A 214 9.74 -15.63 -0.72
C VAL A 214 9.59 -15.69 -2.24
N SER A 215 8.54 -15.07 -2.81
CA SER A 215 8.37 -14.96 -4.26
C SER A 215 9.53 -14.19 -4.92
N ALA A 216 10.00 -13.10 -4.32
CA ALA A 216 11.16 -12.35 -4.82
C ALA A 216 12.45 -13.17 -4.78
N LEU A 217 12.69 -13.92 -3.70
CA LEU A 217 13.87 -14.79 -3.55
C LEU A 217 13.87 -15.95 -4.52
N THR A 218 12.75 -16.63 -4.68
CA THR A 218 12.62 -17.84 -5.52
C THR A 218 12.29 -17.53 -6.97
N ARG A 219 11.81 -16.33 -7.27
CA ARG A 219 11.22 -15.90 -8.55
C ARG A 219 10.00 -16.72 -8.97
N ALA A 220 9.39 -17.41 -8.02
CA ALA A 220 8.26 -18.29 -8.22
C ALA A 220 6.92 -17.53 -8.12
N THR A 221 5.91 -18.03 -8.81
CA THR A 221 4.51 -17.64 -8.68
C THR A 221 3.91 -18.15 -7.37
N LEU A 222 2.74 -17.67 -7.00
CA LEU A 222 2.03 -18.14 -5.81
C LEU A 222 1.78 -19.65 -5.85
N ALA A 223 1.31 -20.15 -6.98
CA ALA A 223 1.05 -21.59 -7.15
C ALA A 223 2.33 -22.43 -7.05
N GLN A 224 3.43 -21.99 -7.67
CA GLN A 224 4.70 -22.71 -7.61
C GLN A 224 5.24 -22.80 -6.18
N MET A 225 5.22 -21.69 -5.43
CA MET A 225 5.68 -21.67 -4.04
C MET A 225 4.84 -22.57 -3.12
N LEU A 226 3.52 -22.56 -3.29
CA LEU A 226 2.63 -23.28 -2.38
C LEU A 226 2.56 -24.78 -2.70
N ARG A 227 2.87 -25.21 -3.94
CA ARG A 227 3.00 -26.62 -4.32
C ARG A 227 4.33 -27.25 -3.91
N ASP A 228 5.36 -26.46 -3.66
CA ASP A 228 6.62 -26.96 -3.12
C ASP A 228 6.50 -27.15 -1.60
N PRO A 229 6.64 -28.39 -1.06
CA PRO A 229 6.43 -28.62 0.37
C PRO A 229 7.40 -27.88 1.27
N GLY A 230 8.66 -27.71 0.84
CA GLY A 230 9.68 -27.00 1.62
C GLY A 230 9.40 -25.51 1.69
N VAL A 231 9.12 -24.88 0.56
CA VAL A 231 8.80 -23.44 0.48
C VAL A 231 7.47 -23.14 1.18
N SER A 232 6.46 -23.99 0.98
CA SER A 232 5.16 -23.85 1.67
C SER A 232 5.31 -23.94 3.19
N SER A 233 6.19 -24.80 3.71
CA SER A 233 6.51 -24.89 5.15
C SER A 233 7.15 -23.62 5.67
N VAL A 234 8.10 -23.00 4.94
CA VAL A 234 8.70 -21.71 5.31
C VAL A 234 7.65 -20.60 5.33
N ILE A 235 6.80 -20.51 4.32
CA ILE A 235 5.69 -19.55 4.24
C ILE A 235 4.76 -19.69 5.45
N ARG A 236 4.38 -20.93 5.79
CA ARG A 236 3.55 -21.24 6.96
C ARG A 236 4.20 -20.80 8.26
N SER A 237 5.50 -21.04 8.42
CA SER A 237 6.24 -20.64 9.63
C SER A 237 6.27 -19.10 9.77
N ILE A 238 6.48 -18.36 8.67
CA ILE A 238 6.39 -16.91 8.69
C ILE A 238 4.96 -16.44 9.06
N MET A 239 3.93 -17.08 8.49
CA MET A 239 2.54 -16.74 8.84
C MET A 239 2.26 -16.98 10.33
N GLN A 240 2.77 -18.05 10.92
CA GLN A 240 2.65 -18.34 12.35
C GLN A 240 3.31 -17.27 13.22
N GLU A 241 4.50 -16.80 12.84
CA GLU A 241 5.19 -15.71 13.53
C GLU A 241 4.40 -14.40 13.43
N VAL A 242 3.86 -14.07 12.25
CA VAL A 242 3.03 -12.87 12.03
C VAL A 242 1.71 -12.94 12.80
N GLU A 243 1.07 -14.10 12.84
CA GLU A 243 -0.14 -14.33 13.62
C GLU A 243 0.14 -14.20 15.12
N ALA A 244 1.21 -14.81 15.65
CA ALA A 244 1.61 -14.67 17.04
C ALA A 244 1.90 -13.20 17.40
N LEU A 245 2.54 -12.44 16.49
CA LEU A 245 2.78 -11.00 16.66
C LEU A 245 1.45 -10.22 16.71
N SER A 246 0.50 -10.51 15.83
CA SER A 246 -0.80 -9.85 15.82
C SER A 246 -1.56 -10.10 17.13
N HIS A 247 -1.54 -11.34 17.64
CA HIS A 247 -2.18 -11.71 18.93
C HIS A 247 -1.51 -10.99 20.12
N LYS A 248 -0.17 -10.84 20.09
CA LYS A 248 0.56 -10.09 21.12
C LYS A 248 0.10 -8.63 21.22
N LEU A 249 -0.39 -8.08 20.11
CA LEU A 249 -0.95 -6.72 20.02
C LEU A 249 -2.48 -6.69 20.25
N GLY A 250 -3.10 -7.81 20.64
CA GLY A 250 -4.54 -7.90 20.83
C GLY A 250 -5.36 -7.93 19.53
N MET A 251 -4.71 -8.24 18.37
CA MET A 251 -5.37 -8.32 17.08
C MET A 251 -5.66 -9.77 16.71
N GLU A 252 -6.93 -10.15 16.69
CA GLU A 252 -7.36 -11.44 16.16
C GLU A 252 -7.56 -11.36 14.65
N LEU A 253 -7.01 -12.34 13.92
CA LEU A 253 -7.16 -12.42 12.49
C LEU A 253 -8.50 -13.05 12.11
N ALA A 254 -9.20 -12.43 11.17
CA ALA A 254 -10.50 -12.93 10.68
C ALA A 254 -10.36 -14.13 9.73
N VAL A 255 -9.13 -14.50 9.36
CA VAL A 255 -8.82 -15.63 8.45
C VAL A 255 -7.73 -16.50 9.08
N SER A 256 -7.88 -17.81 8.99
CA SER A 256 -6.82 -18.72 9.41
C SER A 256 -5.68 -18.79 8.40
N ILE A 257 -4.53 -19.29 8.84
CA ILE A 257 -3.37 -19.52 7.95
C ILE A 257 -3.75 -20.46 6.81
N ASP A 258 -4.51 -21.54 7.08
CA ASP A 258 -4.94 -22.47 6.04
C ASP A 258 -5.87 -21.81 5.01
N GLN A 259 -6.81 -20.98 5.46
CA GLN A 259 -7.66 -20.20 4.56
C GLN A 259 -6.84 -19.22 3.73
N ARG A 260 -5.81 -18.60 4.32
CA ARG A 260 -4.93 -17.65 3.61
C ARG A 260 -4.09 -18.35 2.54
N ILE A 261 -3.53 -19.53 2.86
CA ILE A 261 -2.76 -20.35 1.92
C ILE A 261 -3.68 -20.83 0.78
N ALA A 262 -4.83 -21.43 1.11
CA ALA A 262 -5.78 -21.90 0.10
C ALA A 262 -6.29 -20.75 -0.80
N GLY A 263 -6.48 -19.55 -0.24
CA GLY A 263 -6.83 -18.35 -1.00
C GLY A 263 -5.73 -17.95 -1.97
N ALA A 264 -4.48 -17.97 -1.54
CA ALA A 264 -3.34 -17.63 -2.38
C ALA A 264 -3.11 -18.67 -3.49
N GLU A 265 -3.33 -19.96 -3.20
CA GLU A 265 -3.22 -21.04 -4.19
C GLU A 265 -4.27 -20.89 -5.31
N LYS A 266 -5.50 -20.47 -4.97
CA LYS A 266 -6.57 -20.22 -5.96
C LYS A 266 -6.26 -19.08 -6.92
N VAL A 267 -5.43 -18.12 -6.52
CA VAL A 267 -4.97 -17.03 -7.40
C VAL A 267 -4.07 -17.58 -8.52
N GLY A 268 -3.41 -18.72 -8.29
CA GLY A 268 -2.71 -19.47 -9.34
C GLY A 268 -1.33 -18.91 -9.68
N GLU A 269 -1.01 -18.86 -10.99
CA GLU A 269 0.30 -18.47 -11.52
C GLU A 269 0.54 -16.95 -11.47
N HIS A 270 0.11 -16.31 -10.38
CA HIS A 270 0.27 -14.89 -10.16
C HIS A 270 1.64 -14.57 -9.54
N ARG A 271 2.29 -13.51 -10.03
CA ARG A 271 3.53 -12.94 -9.48
C ARG A 271 3.21 -11.88 -8.45
N THR A 272 3.81 -11.97 -7.27
CA THR A 272 3.61 -10.95 -6.24
C THR A 272 4.10 -9.57 -6.70
N SER A 273 3.58 -8.50 -6.12
CA SER A 273 4.01 -7.12 -6.42
C SER A 273 5.51 -6.92 -6.17
N MET A 274 6.08 -7.58 -5.16
CA MET A 274 7.51 -7.50 -4.84
C MET A 274 8.36 -8.18 -5.92
N LEU A 275 7.93 -9.32 -6.45
CA LEU A 275 8.60 -9.98 -7.57
C LEU A 275 8.51 -9.13 -8.84
N GLN A 276 7.34 -8.55 -9.13
CA GLN A 276 7.17 -7.63 -10.26
C GLN A 276 8.10 -6.42 -10.17
N ASP A 277 8.27 -5.84 -8.96
CA ASP A 277 9.22 -4.76 -8.75
C ASP A 277 10.66 -5.18 -8.99
N LEU A 278 11.06 -6.35 -8.45
CA LEU A 278 12.41 -6.90 -8.66
C LEU A 278 12.71 -7.14 -10.14
N GLU A 279 11.76 -7.73 -10.88
CA GLU A 279 11.91 -8.01 -12.31
C GLU A 279 11.99 -6.75 -13.16
N ALA A 280 11.27 -5.70 -12.75
CA ALA A 280 11.28 -4.40 -13.40
C ALA A 280 12.42 -3.48 -12.92
N GLY A 281 13.33 -3.96 -12.06
CA GLY A 281 14.42 -3.15 -11.50
C GLY A 281 13.95 -1.99 -10.62
N ARG A 282 12.74 -2.07 -10.06
CA ARG A 282 12.18 -1.05 -9.18
C ARG A 282 12.46 -1.37 -7.71
N PRO A 283 12.59 -0.35 -6.84
CA PRO A 283 12.70 -0.57 -5.40
C PRO A 283 11.50 -1.35 -4.84
N MET A 284 11.79 -2.42 -4.09
CA MET A 284 10.80 -3.23 -3.40
C MET A 284 10.35 -2.56 -2.09
N GLU A 285 9.08 -2.74 -1.69
CA GLU A 285 8.55 -2.24 -0.41
C GLU A 285 8.91 -3.17 0.77
N LEU A 286 10.14 -3.66 0.80
CA LEU A 286 10.58 -4.69 1.74
C LEU A 286 10.51 -4.22 3.20
N ASP A 287 10.97 -3.01 3.48
CA ASP A 287 10.98 -2.46 4.85
C ASP A 287 9.57 -2.27 5.39
N ALA A 288 8.63 -1.76 4.60
CA ALA A 288 7.26 -1.55 5.04
C ALA A 288 6.46 -2.86 5.22
N LEU A 289 6.75 -3.88 4.39
CA LEU A 289 6.02 -5.15 4.41
C LEU A 289 6.59 -6.17 5.38
N VAL A 290 7.91 -6.25 5.51
CA VAL A 290 8.60 -7.29 6.28
C VAL A 290 9.47 -6.68 7.37
N GLY A 291 10.25 -5.64 7.04
CA GLY A 291 11.12 -4.98 7.99
C GLY A 291 10.38 -4.40 9.19
N ALA A 292 9.22 -3.78 8.97
CA ALA A 292 8.36 -3.27 10.04
C ALA A 292 7.82 -4.38 10.94
N VAL A 293 7.48 -5.54 10.37
CA VAL A 293 7.05 -6.73 11.13
C VAL A 293 8.19 -7.26 12.01
N VAL A 294 9.39 -7.35 11.46
CA VAL A 294 10.59 -7.78 12.21
C VAL A 294 10.92 -6.79 13.32
N GLU A 295 10.92 -5.48 13.03
CA GLU A 295 11.17 -4.43 14.03
C GLU A 295 10.12 -4.49 15.16
N LEU A 296 8.86 -4.69 14.79
CA LEU A 296 7.79 -4.78 15.78
C LEU A 296 7.94 -6.03 16.66
N GLY A 297 8.29 -7.19 16.08
CA GLY A 297 8.62 -8.40 16.85
C GLY A 297 9.70 -8.15 17.89
N GLU A 298 10.78 -7.44 17.51
CA GLU A 298 11.84 -7.04 18.46
C GLU A 298 11.31 -6.14 19.58
N ARG A 299 10.48 -5.14 19.23
CA ARG A 299 9.92 -4.19 20.20
C ARG A 299 9.03 -4.86 21.24
N VAL A 300 8.29 -5.90 20.86
CA VAL A 300 7.37 -6.63 21.76
C VAL A 300 8.01 -7.88 22.37
N GLY A 301 9.29 -8.13 22.11
CA GLY A 301 10.04 -9.27 22.65
C GLY A 301 9.59 -10.63 22.09
N LEU A 302 9.16 -10.67 20.82
CA LEU A 302 8.76 -11.90 20.12
C LEU A 302 9.84 -12.31 19.13
N ALA A 303 10.38 -13.53 19.27
CA ALA A 303 11.34 -14.09 18.33
C ALA A 303 10.65 -14.42 17.00
N MET A 304 11.22 -13.98 15.89
CA MET A 304 10.68 -14.17 14.54
C MET A 304 11.80 -14.69 13.59
N PRO A 305 12.36 -15.87 13.85
CA PRO A 305 13.54 -16.35 13.13
C PRO A 305 13.32 -16.57 11.63
N TYR A 306 12.17 -17.10 11.21
CA TYR A 306 11.86 -17.30 9.79
C TYR A 306 11.66 -15.98 9.07
N THR A 307 10.86 -15.09 9.63
CA THR A 307 10.60 -13.76 9.05
C THR A 307 11.89 -12.95 8.94
N ARG A 308 12.73 -12.97 9.99
CA ARG A 308 14.03 -12.32 10.02
C ARG A 308 14.95 -12.85 8.93
N THR A 309 15.11 -14.17 8.85
CA THR A 309 16.00 -14.80 7.85
C THR A 309 15.59 -14.43 6.44
N VAL A 310 14.30 -14.54 6.13
CA VAL A 310 13.77 -14.21 4.79
C VAL A 310 13.90 -12.71 4.51
N TYR A 311 13.67 -11.85 5.50
CA TYR A 311 13.89 -10.41 5.37
C TYR A 311 15.35 -10.09 5.02
N ASP A 312 16.32 -10.61 5.78
CA ASP A 312 17.74 -10.29 5.58
C ASP A 312 18.25 -10.82 4.22
N CYS A 313 17.82 -12.03 3.80
CA CYS A 313 18.13 -12.56 2.47
C CYS A 313 17.53 -11.70 1.34
N THR A 314 16.28 -11.26 1.50
CA THR A 314 15.61 -10.43 0.48
C THR A 314 16.22 -9.02 0.44
N LYS A 315 16.67 -8.50 1.58
CA LYS A 315 17.36 -7.22 1.65
C LYS A 315 18.69 -7.25 0.89
N LEU A 316 19.47 -8.32 1.07
CA LEU A 316 20.70 -8.50 0.30
C LEU A 316 20.40 -8.66 -1.21
N LEU A 317 19.36 -9.42 -1.57
CA LEU A 317 18.93 -9.53 -2.97
C LEU A 317 18.60 -8.14 -3.56
N ALA A 318 17.89 -7.28 -2.83
CA ALA A 318 17.55 -5.92 -3.27
C ALA A 318 18.81 -5.07 -3.51
N GLN A 319 19.80 -5.16 -2.62
CA GLN A 319 21.07 -4.44 -2.74
C GLN A 319 21.86 -4.92 -3.98
N VAL A 320 21.99 -6.23 -4.16
CA VAL A 320 22.71 -6.79 -5.31
C VAL A 320 21.99 -6.45 -6.62
N ALA A 321 20.65 -6.54 -6.66
CA ALA A 321 19.89 -6.17 -7.84
C ALA A 321 20.03 -4.68 -8.21
N SER A 322 20.17 -3.78 -7.24
CA SER A 322 20.39 -2.36 -7.48
C SER A 322 21.78 -2.04 -8.05
N LEU A 323 22.80 -2.86 -7.70
CA LEU A 323 24.17 -2.72 -8.22
C LEU A 323 24.31 -3.26 -9.66
N HIS A 324 23.45 -4.18 -10.06
CA HIS A 324 23.46 -4.82 -11.36
C HIS A 324 22.07 -4.70 -12.04
N PRO A 325 21.64 -3.47 -12.41
CA PRO A 325 20.36 -3.29 -13.08
C PRO A 325 20.37 -4.09 -14.38
N ARG A 326 19.32 -4.87 -14.61
CA ARG A 326 19.14 -5.59 -15.88
C ARG A 326 19.01 -4.56 -17.00
N LYS A 327 19.81 -4.70 -18.05
CA LYS A 327 19.77 -3.89 -19.28
C LYS A 327 18.48 -4.13 -20.04
#